data_14c3f99392663d2db16b296c0ad0e932
#
_entry.id   14c3f99392663d2db16b296c0ad0e932
#
_cell.length_a   1.000
_cell.length_b   1.000
_cell.length_c   1.000
_cell.angle_alpha   90.00
_cell.angle_beta   90.00
_cell.angle_gamma   90.00
#
_symmetry.space_group_name_H-M   'P 1'
#
loop_
_entity.id
_entity.type
_entity.pdbx_description
1 polymer ?
#
loop_
_entity_poly.entity_id
_entity_poly.type
_entity_poly.pdbx_seq_one_letter_code
_entity_poly.pdbx_strand_id
1 'polypeptide(L)'
;PSARAGRWVAEAGLPSARVRDAGLALSPGGALGGEGGALAQAICTPPDLGFAAGEFFPMGMNAEMPGDQAGDDAASVCFEGAVLEAPLSLLGAARLRMTLHSDKPLAFIVARLCDVAPDGTSVRIAHGMLNLCHSKSREKPSRLTPGDALEVELVLDECAYRLAAGHRLRLALSTTYWPFLWPSPEPATLTLTQGALILPCHEGGAASEWTPPPPRAAKEWNHHRHSPHRAIRRVETDLISGKRALVVEDHSGRVENLDHGLITEEDMVERFEVDPKDPFLAYA
;
A
#
# COMPACT_ATOMS: atom_id res chain seq x y z
N PRO A 1 4.27 -7.89 12.38
CA PRO A 1 3.97 -6.56 12.94
C PRO A 1 3.32 -6.74 14.29
N SER A 2 3.88 -6.12 15.32
CA SER A 2 3.27 -6.12 16.63
C SER A 2 1.91 -5.41 16.54
N ALA A 3 0.83 -6.07 16.96
CA ALA A 3 -0.47 -5.45 17.04
C ALA A 3 -0.38 -4.25 18.00
N ARG A 4 -0.39 -3.03 17.48
CA ARG A 4 -0.51 -1.82 18.31
C ARG A 4 -1.97 -1.66 18.72
N ALA A 5 -2.20 -1.47 20.02
CA ALA A 5 -3.55 -1.14 20.50
C ALA A 5 -4.01 0.17 19.84
N GLY A 6 -5.10 0.10 19.10
CA GLY A 6 -5.79 1.27 18.58
C GLY A 6 -6.63 1.95 19.66
N ARG A 7 -7.14 3.13 19.35
CA ARG A 7 -8.17 3.81 20.16
C ARG A 7 -9.28 4.31 19.24
N TRP A 8 -10.45 4.38 19.76
CA TRP A 8 -11.57 4.98 19.07
C TRP A 8 -11.58 6.49 19.29
N VAL A 9 -11.90 7.22 18.22
CA VAL A 9 -12.00 8.69 18.24
C VAL A 9 -13.32 9.06 17.58
N ALA A 10 -14.10 9.90 18.24
CA ALA A 10 -15.34 10.43 17.68
C ALA A 10 -15.11 11.79 17.03
N GLU A 11 -15.62 11.97 15.83
CA GLU A 11 -15.63 13.23 15.08
C GLU A 11 -17.06 13.74 14.93
N ALA A 12 -17.24 15.07 14.97
CA ALA A 12 -18.55 15.69 14.75
C ALA A 12 -19.03 15.56 13.30
N GLY A 13 -18.13 15.32 12.36
CA GLY A 13 -18.40 15.13 10.94
C GLY A 13 -17.14 14.87 10.14
N LEU A 14 -17.31 14.42 8.89
CA LEU A 14 -16.23 14.25 7.91
C LEU A 14 -16.49 15.15 6.70
N PRO A 15 -15.49 15.93 6.22
CA PRO A 15 -14.13 16.05 6.80
C PRO A 15 -14.14 16.71 8.19
N SER A 16 -13.26 16.24 9.08
CA SER A 16 -13.17 16.78 10.43
C SER A 16 -12.61 18.21 10.44
N ALA A 17 -13.21 19.10 11.21
CA ALA A 17 -12.71 20.44 11.43
C ALA A 17 -11.36 20.47 12.19
N ARG A 18 -10.93 19.35 12.75
CA ARG A 18 -9.64 19.18 13.44
C ARG A 18 -8.52 18.68 12.52
N VAL A 19 -8.79 18.50 11.24
CA VAL A 19 -7.76 18.14 10.27
C VAL A 19 -7.20 19.41 9.63
N ARG A 20 -5.86 19.49 9.56
CA ARG A 20 -5.11 20.50 8.84
C ARG A 20 -4.17 19.84 7.85
N ASP A 21 -4.13 20.37 6.64
CA ASP A 21 -3.17 19.92 5.63
C ASP A 21 -1.77 20.43 5.99
N ALA A 22 -0.80 19.50 6.04
CA ALA A 22 0.61 19.80 6.17
C ALA A 22 1.36 19.38 4.90
N GLY A 23 2.00 20.33 4.22
CA GLY A 23 2.79 20.09 3.02
C GLY A 23 4.23 19.71 3.35
N LEU A 24 4.73 18.61 2.79
CA LEU A 24 6.12 18.16 2.89
C LEU A 24 6.71 18.08 1.48
N ALA A 25 7.69 18.92 1.18
CA ALA A 25 8.36 18.88 -0.11
C ALA A 25 9.19 17.60 -0.26
N LEU A 26 9.25 17.06 -1.48
CA LEU A 26 10.23 16.05 -1.85
C LEU A 26 11.52 16.76 -2.19
N SER A 27 12.58 16.48 -1.46
CA SER A 27 13.84 17.21 -1.54
C SER A 27 14.99 16.35 -2.07
N PRO A 28 16.01 16.94 -2.68
CA PRO A 28 17.21 16.22 -3.10
C PRO A 28 17.81 15.39 -1.95
N GLY A 29 18.38 14.23 -2.32
CA GLY A 29 18.96 13.31 -1.34
C GLY A 29 17.95 12.45 -0.60
N GLY A 30 16.67 12.43 -1.06
CA GLY A 30 15.63 11.57 -0.49
C GLY A 30 15.03 12.10 0.82
N ALA A 31 15.14 13.40 1.10
CA ALA A 31 14.49 13.98 2.26
C ALA A 31 13.02 14.31 1.98
N LEU A 32 12.15 14.04 2.96
CA LEU A 32 10.75 14.42 2.98
C LEU A 32 10.55 15.59 3.94
N GLY A 33 10.23 16.76 3.39
CA GLY A 33 10.18 18.04 4.10
C GLY A 33 11.36 18.94 3.73
N GLY A 34 11.48 20.08 4.42
CA GLY A 34 12.48 21.10 4.12
C GLY A 34 12.01 22.09 3.04
N GLU A 35 12.98 22.79 2.43
CA GLU A 35 12.69 23.88 1.49
C GLU A 35 12.27 23.39 0.09
N GLY A 36 12.34 22.06 -0.16
CA GLY A 36 12.13 21.52 -1.50
C GLY A 36 13.33 21.77 -2.42
N GLY A 37 13.10 21.68 -3.72
CA GLY A 37 14.11 21.94 -4.74
C GLY A 37 13.81 21.20 -6.03
N ALA A 38 14.57 21.53 -7.09
CA ALA A 38 14.52 20.81 -8.33
C ALA A 38 15.09 19.40 -8.13
N LEU A 39 14.36 18.41 -8.61
CA LEU A 39 14.76 17.01 -8.60
C LEU A 39 15.14 16.54 -10.00
N ALA A 40 15.94 15.49 -10.07
CA ALA A 40 16.20 14.71 -11.27
C ALA A 40 16.23 13.22 -10.89
N GLN A 41 15.17 12.81 -10.15
CA GLN A 41 15.11 11.48 -9.57
C GLN A 41 14.48 10.49 -10.54
N ALA A 42 15.25 9.54 -11.03
CA ALA A 42 14.73 8.43 -11.82
C ALA A 42 14.02 7.41 -10.93
N ILE A 43 12.84 6.95 -11.38
CA ILE A 43 12.05 5.90 -10.75
C ILE A 43 11.83 4.82 -11.81
N CYS A 44 12.48 3.67 -11.62
CA CYS A 44 12.30 2.48 -12.43
C CYS A 44 12.49 1.28 -11.50
N THR A 45 11.44 0.50 -11.30
CA THR A 45 11.45 -0.58 -10.30
C THR A 45 11.25 -1.94 -10.95
N PRO A 46 11.76 -3.03 -10.33
CA PRO A 46 11.57 -4.38 -10.83
C PRO A 46 10.08 -4.73 -10.95
N PRO A 47 9.66 -5.50 -11.97
CA PRO A 47 8.26 -5.87 -12.17
C PRO A 47 7.69 -6.77 -11.06
N ASP A 48 8.54 -7.40 -10.28
CA ASP A 48 8.20 -8.27 -9.16
C ASP A 48 8.19 -7.56 -7.78
N LEU A 49 8.29 -6.24 -7.75
CA LEU A 49 8.15 -5.46 -6.51
C LEU A 49 6.69 -5.48 -6.04
N GLY A 50 6.45 -5.76 -4.75
CA GLY A 50 5.12 -5.68 -4.14
C GLY A 50 4.68 -6.94 -3.37
N PHE A 51 5.51 -7.97 -3.26
CA PHE A 51 5.13 -9.20 -2.53
C PHE A 51 4.80 -8.99 -1.05
N ALA A 52 5.24 -7.88 -0.44
CA ALA A 52 4.86 -7.49 0.91
C ALA A 52 3.53 -6.71 0.97
N ALA A 53 2.83 -6.55 -0.15
CA ALA A 53 1.60 -5.76 -0.23
C ALA A 53 0.43 -6.34 0.59
N GLY A 54 0.45 -7.63 0.90
CA GLY A 54 -0.71 -8.32 1.45
C GLY A 54 -1.75 -8.60 0.35
N GLU A 55 -3.02 -8.69 0.72
CA GLU A 55 -4.12 -8.84 -0.22
C GLU A 55 -4.80 -7.50 -0.52
N PHE A 56 -5.42 -7.41 -1.69
CA PHE A 56 -6.14 -6.21 -2.10
C PHE A 56 -7.31 -5.91 -1.16
N PHE A 57 -8.01 -6.96 -0.71
CA PHE A 57 -9.11 -6.86 0.24
C PHE A 57 -8.92 -7.87 1.39
N PRO A 58 -8.00 -7.59 2.33
CA PRO A 58 -7.70 -8.51 3.40
C PRO A 58 -8.86 -8.65 4.36
N MET A 59 -9.14 -9.88 4.77
CA MET A 59 -10.12 -10.21 5.83
C MET A 59 -9.48 -10.16 7.22
N GLY A 60 -8.17 -9.92 7.29
CA GLY A 60 -7.41 -9.80 8.53
C GLY A 60 -6.90 -11.12 9.09
N MET A 61 -6.86 -12.16 8.28
CA MET A 61 -6.40 -13.49 8.66
C MET A 61 -5.04 -13.82 8.01
N ASN A 62 -4.23 -14.65 8.67
CA ASN A 62 -3.13 -15.45 8.09
C ASN A 62 -2.28 -14.77 7.01
N ALA A 63 -1.59 -13.69 7.34
CA ALA A 63 -0.70 -12.96 6.43
C ALA A 63 -1.39 -12.28 5.22
N GLU A 64 -2.70 -12.13 5.23
CA GLU A 64 -3.42 -11.30 4.23
C GLU A 64 -3.10 -9.82 4.40
N MET A 65 -2.78 -9.39 5.62
CA MET A 65 -2.38 -8.01 5.91
C MET A 65 -0.98 -7.72 5.31
N PRO A 66 -0.70 -6.45 4.96
CA PRO A 66 0.62 -6.07 4.50
C PRO A 66 1.72 -6.50 5.48
N GLY A 67 2.80 -7.09 4.95
CA GLY A 67 3.98 -7.43 5.70
C GLY A 67 4.90 -6.24 5.96
N ASP A 68 6.11 -6.52 6.45
CA ASP A 68 7.18 -5.52 6.55
C ASP A 68 7.56 -5.03 5.16
N GLN A 69 7.45 -3.72 4.95
CA GLN A 69 7.71 -3.10 3.66
C GLN A 69 9.19 -2.86 3.39
N ALA A 70 10.10 -3.14 4.32
CA ALA A 70 11.52 -2.82 4.20
C ALA A 70 12.15 -3.41 2.92
N GLY A 71 11.75 -4.63 2.51
CA GLY A 71 12.21 -5.25 1.28
C GLY A 71 11.75 -4.52 0.02
N ASP A 72 10.47 -4.14 -0.03
CA ASP A 72 9.89 -3.39 -1.15
C ASP A 72 10.42 -1.93 -1.17
N ASP A 73 10.68 -1.35 0.01
CA ASP A 73 11.26 -0.01 0.15
C ASP A 73 12.70 0.04 -0.40
N ALA A 74 13.48 -1.02 -0.18
CA ALA A 74 14.85 -1.12 -0.70
C ALA A 74 14.93 -1.12 -2.23
N ALA A 75 13.85 -1.54 -2.91
CA ALA A 75 13.74 -1.54 -4.38
C ALA A 75 12.95 -0.33 -4.92
N SER A 76 12.56 0.61 -4.06
CA SER A 76 11.78 1.82 -4.40
C SER A 76 12.62 3.09 -4.24
N VAL A 77 12.14 4.18 -4.81
CA VAL A 77 12.69 5.52 -4.52
C VAL A 77 12.00 6.04 -3.27
N CYS A 78 12.77 6.20 -2.20
CA CYS A 78 12.25 6.60 -0.89
C CYS A 78 12.61 8.04 -0.54
N PHE A 79 11.64 8.73 0.07
CA PHE A 79 11.81 10.03 0.72
C PHE A 79 11.48 9.86 2.19
N GLU A 80 12.42 10.24 3.07
CA GLU A 80 12.26 10.08 4.53
C GLU A 80 12.11 11.43 5.24
N GLY A 81 11.16 11.49 6.15
CA GLY A 81 11.00 12.56 7.10
C GLY A 81 12.00 12.48 8.26
N ALA A 82 12.13 13.56 8.99
CA ALA A 82 12.89 13.58 10.25
C ALA A 82 12.27 12.62 11.28
N VAL A 83 13.07 12.23 12.28
CA VAL A 83 12.56 11.50 13.44
C VAL A 83 11.52 12.36 14.15
N LEU A 84 10.34 11.78 14.40
CA LEU A 84 9.26 12.49 15.08
C LEU A 84 9.59 12.69 16.56
N GLU A 85 9.61 13.93 17.01
CA GLU A 85 9.79 14.27 18.43
C GLU A 85 8.52 14.01 19.25
N ALA A 86 7.36 14.11 18.60
CA ALA A 86 6.04 13.85 19.17
C ALA A 86 5.21 12.98 18.23
N PRO A 87 4.18 12.27 18.75
CA PRO A 87 3.32 11.48 17.89
C PRO A 87 2.58 12.33 16.85
N LEU A 88 2.48 11.82 15.61
CA LEU A 88 1.75 12.44 14.52
C LEU A 88 0.49 11.63 14.21
N SER A 89 -0.68 12.27 14.27
CA SER A 89 -1.96 11.65 13.91
C SER A 89 -2.41 12.08 12.54
N LEU A 90 -2.87 11.13 11.72
CA LEU A 90 -3.42 11.34 10.39
C LEU A 90 -4.88 10.90 10.38
N LEU A 91 -5.75 11.67 9.70
CA LEU A 91 -7.15 11.33 9.49
C LEU A 91 -7.61 11.81 8.10
N GLY A 92 -7.80 10.88 7.18
CA GLY A 92 -8.18 11.16 5.80
C GLY A 92 -7.17 10.64 4.79
N ALA A 93 -7.27 11.07 3.54
CA ALA A 93 -6.40 10.67 2.45
C ALA A 93 -5.21 11.63 2.29
N ALA A 94 -4.01 11.09 2.31
CA ALA A 94 -2.83 11.86 1.89
C ALA A 94 -2.84 12.07 0.37
N ARG A 95 -2.30 13.19 -0.09
CA ARG A 95 -2.23 13.54 -1.52
C ARG A 95 -0.80 13.81 -1.91
N LEU A 96 -0.39 13.25 -3.04
CA LEU A 96 0.94 13.46 -3.59
C LEU A 96 0.85 14.21 -4.91
N ARG A 97 1.39 15.42 -4.97
CA ARG A 97 1.50 16.22 -6.18
C ARG A 97 2.89 16.10 -6.74
N MET A 98 2.99 15.85 -8.04
CA MET A 98 4.27 15.58 -8.70
C MET A 98 4.29 16.16 -10.11
N THR A 99 5.50 16.55 -10.57
CA THR A 99 5.82 16.72 -11.97
C THR A 99 6.71 15.58 -12.42
N LEU A 100 6.23 14.78 -13.37
CA LEU A 100 6.87 13.57 -13.87
C LEU A 100 7.14 13.71 -15.38
N HIS A 101 8.19 13.03 -15.86
CA HIS A 101 8.44 12.77 -17.28
C HIS A 101 8.59 11.26 -17.45
N SER A 102 7.92 10.68 -18.45
CA SER A 102 8.05 9.26 -18.77
C SER A 102 8.88 9.08 -20.04
N ASP A 103 9.73 8.05 -20.07
CA ASP A 103 10.44 7.64 -21.29
C ASP A 103 9.59 6.73 -22.19
N LYS A 104 8.41 6.31 -21.72
CA LYS A 104 7.49 5.38 -22.39
C LYS A 104 6.08 5.95 -22.51
N PRO A 105 5.31 5.50 -23.53
CA PRO A 105 3.92 5.96 -23.71
C PRO A 105 2.94 5.35 -22.69
N LEU A 106 3.34 4.31 -21.98
CA LEU A 106 2.55 3.64 -20.92
C LEU A 106 3.41 3.56 -19.67
N ALA A 107 2.89 4.05 -18.56
CA ALA A 107 3.59 3.99 -17.28
C ALA A 107 2.59 4.04 -16.11
N PHE A 108 3.04 3.53 -14.98
CA PHE A 108 2.34 3.60 -13.70
C PHE A 108 3.18 4.39 -12.69
N ILE A 109 2.50 4.99 -11.73
CA ILE A 109 3.12 5.49 -10.51
C ILE A 109 2.40 4.90 -9.31
N VAL A 110 3.16 4.40 -8.37
CA VAL A 110 2.69 3.87 -7.09
C VAL A 110 3.37 4.64 -5.98
N ALA A 111 2.60 5.02 -4.97
CA ALA A 111 3.11 5.66 -3.76
C ALA A 111 2.65 4.84 -2.54
N ARG A 112 3.59 4.51 -1.66
CA ARG A 112 3.33 3.91 -0.36
C ARG A 112 3.75 4.87 0.72
N LEU A 113 2.84 5.18 1.64
CA LEU A 113 3.11 5.94 2.84
C LEU A 113 3.38 4.95 3.97
N CYS A 114 4.55 5.01 4.57
CA CYS A 114 5.01 4.04 5.56
C CYS A 114 5.42 4.72 6.87
N ASP A 115 5.21 4.01 7.96
CA ASP A 115 5.70 4.31 9.31
C ASP A 115 6.95 3.46 9.56
N VAL A 116 8.10 4.08 9.66
CA VAL A 116 9.38 3.40 9.92
C VAL A 116 9.73 3.52 11.39
N ALA A 117 9.77 2.38 12.06
CA ALA A 117 10.12 2.27 13.47
C ALA A 117 11.65 2.41 13.69
N PRO A 118 12.11 2.68 14.92
CA PRO A 118 13.53 2.80 15.21
C PRO A 118 14.37 1.55 14.91
N ASP A 119 13.76 0.38 14.89
CA ASP A 119 14.41 -0.90 14.53
C ASP A 119 14.49 -1.14 13.02
N GLY A 120 13.95 -0.23 12.20
CA GLY A 120 13.92 -0.33 10.75
C GLY A 120 12.69 -1.02 10.17
N THR A 121 11.81 -1.59 10.99
CA THR A 121 10.54 -2.16 10.53
C THR A 121 9.71 -1.09 9.84
N SER A 122 9.22 -1.37 8.64
CA SER A 122 8.42 -0.44 7.82
C SER A 122 6.98 -0.94 7.68
N VAL A 123 6.02 -0.17 8.18
CA VAL A 123 4.60 -0.51 8.15
C VAL A 123 3.87 0.40 7.18
N ARG A 124 3.20 -0.16 6.17
CA ARG A 124 2.38 0.60 5.24
C ARG A 124 1.16 1.19 5.96
N ILE A 125 1.02 2.51 5.90
CA ILE A 125 -0.14 3.27 6.41
C ILE A 125 -1.23 3.35 5.35
N ALA A 126 -0.85 3.76 4.14
CA ALA A 126 -1.72 3.96 2.99
C ALA A 126 -0.93 3.79 1.70
N HIS A 127 -1.61 3.54 0.60
CA HIS A 127 -0.99 3.51 -0.72
C HIS A 127 -1.92 4.13 -1.76
N GLY A 128 -1.38 4.38 -2.94
CA GLY A 128 -2.14 4.83 -4.09
C GLY A 128 -1.43 4.42 -5.36
N MET A 129 -2.21 4.12 -6.40
CA MET A 129 -1.71 3.68 -7.71
C MET A 129 -2.42 4.43 -8.81
N LEU A 130 -1.70 4.82 -9.84
CA LEU A 130 -2.26 5.49 -11.01
C LEU A 130 -1.60 5.00 -12.28
N ASN A 131 -2.42 4.52 -13.22
CA ASN A 131 -2.01 4.43 -14.61
C ASN A 131 -1.97 5.84 -15.18
N LEU A 132 -0.79 6.33 -15.53
CA LEU A 132 -0.57 7.70 -15.95
C LEU A 132 -1.32 8.07 -17.24
N CYS A 133 -1.76 7.09 -18.03
CA CYS A 133 -2.67 7.33 -19.16
C CYS A 133 -4.03 7.88 -18.72
N HIS A 134 -4.40 7.71 -17.45
CA HIS A 134 -5.63 8.26 -16.86
C HIS A 134 -5.40 9.55 -16.07
N SER A 135 -4.20 10.13 -16.10
CA SER A 135 -3.88 11.35 -15.33
C SER A 135 -4.76 12.56 -15.70
N LYS A 136 -5.17 12.67 -16.96
CA LYS A 136 -6.03 13.77 -17.45
C LYS A 136 -7.51 13.40 -17.43
N SER A 137 -7.85 12.13 -17.62
CA SER A 137 -9.24 11.66 -17.66
C SER A 137 -9.31 10.17 -17.31
N ARG A 138 -10.18 9.81 -16.38
CA ARG A 138 -10.45 8.41 -16.06
C ARG A 138 -11.33 7.74 -17.12
N GLU A 139 -12.18 8.50 -17.80
CA GLU A 139 -13.08 8.02 -18.85
C GLU A 139 -12.40 7.85 -20.20
N LYS A 140 -11.49 8.77 -20.54
CA LYS A 140 -10.82 8.83 -21.84
C LYS A 140 -9.30 8.80 -21.64
N PRO A 141 -8.72 7.57 -21.45
CA PRO A 141 -7.28 7.45 -21.29
C PRO A 141 -6.54 7.86 -22.56
N SER A 142 -5.37 8.45 -22.39
CA SER A 142 -4.49 8.82 -23.50
C SER A 142 -3.06 8.37 -23.23
N ARG A 143 -2.39 7.89 -24.28
CA ARG A 143 -0.96 7.56 -24.18
C ARG A 143 -0.15 8.81 -23.80
N LEU A 144 0.88 8.60 -23.04
CA LEU A 144 1.85 9.66 -22.72
C LEU A 144 2.68 9.99 -23.95
N THR A 145 3.12 11.23 -24.06
CA THR A 145 4.20 11.63 -24.97
C THR A 145 5.52 11.52 -24.21
N PRO A 146 6.43 10.60 -24.60
CA PRO A 146 7.71 10.48 -23.92
C PRO A 146 8.47 11.79 -23.85
N GLY A 147 8.97 12.13 -22.66
CA GLY A 147 9.71 13.36 -22.40
C GLY A 147 8.86 14.58 -22.04
N ASP A 148 7.55 14.57 -22.31
CA ASP A 148 6.68 15.69 -21.90
C ASP A 148 6.49 15.73 -20.39
N ALA A 149 6.37 16.94 -19.84
CA ALA A 149 6.03 17.14 -18.44
C ALA A 149 4.57 16.76 -18.16
N LEU A 150 4.35 16.00 -17.10
CA LEU A 150 3.06 15.55 -16.64
C LEU A 150 2.84 15.98 -15.19
N GLU A 151 1.86 16.84 -14.97
CA GLU A 151 1.39 17.20 -13.63
C GLU A 151 0.43 16.11 -13.13
N VAL A 152 0.72 15.53 -11.96
CA VAL A 152 -0.03 14.42 -11.38
C VAL A 152 -0.41 14.74 -9.94
N GLU A 153 -1.68 14.53 -9.61
CA GLU A 153 -2.12 14.39 -8.22
C GLU A 153 -2.55 12.95 -7.98
N LEU A 154 -1.86 12.26 -7.09
CA LEU A 154 -2.18 10.91 -6.63
C LEU A 154 -2.74 10.98 -5.22
N VAL A 155 -4.00 10.55 -5.07
CA VAL A 155 -4.66 10.42 -3.78
C VAL A 155 -4.42 9.01 -3.25
N LEU A 156 -3.91 8.92 -2.03
CA LEU A 156 -3.70 7.65 -1.35
C LEU A 156 -4.98 7.21 -0.63
N ASP A 157 -5.01 5.96 -0.17
CA ASP A 157 -6.11 5.45 0.64
C ASP A 157 -6.36 6.31 1.88
N GLU A 158 -7.61 6.37 2.29
CA GLU A 158 -7.97 7.03 3.54
C GLU A 158 -7.45 6.24 4.74
N CYS A 159 -6.94 6.96 5.71
CA CYS A 159 -6.42 6.35 6.93
C CYS A 159 -6.83 7.12 8.19
N ALA A 160 -6.90 6.40 9.30
CA ALA A 160 -6.91 6.93 10.64
C ALA A 160 -5.72 6.28 11.37
N TYR A 161 -4.58 6.96 11.41
CA TYR A 161 -3.33 6.38 11.85
C TYR A 161 -2.56 7.33 12.77
N ARG A 162 -1.81 6.76 13.73
CA ARG A 162 -0.94 7.53 14.61
C ARG A 162 0.47 6.98 14.61
N LEU A 163 1.40 7.74 14.03
CA LEU A 163 2.83 7.49 14.17
C LEU A 163 3.28 7.80 15.59
N ALA A 164 4.16 7.00 16.14
CA ALA A 164 4.73 7.23 17.47
C ALA A 164 5.90 8.24 17.43
N ALA A 165 6.22 8.85 18.56
CA ALA A 165 7.49 9.54 18.70
C ALA A 165 8.65 8.56 18.50
N GLY A 166 9.76 9.02 17.93
CA GLY A 166 10.91 8.22 17.57
C GLY A 166 10.82 7.51 16.21
N HIS A 167 9.61 7.47 15.59
CA HIS A 167 9.39 6.92 14.26
C HIS A 167 9.68 7.96 13.17
N ARG A 168 9.69 7.51 11.92
CA ARG A 168 9.83 8.37 10.73
C ARG A 168 8.72 8.07 9.74
N LEU A 169 8.28 9.10 9.05
CA LEU A 169 7.43 8.95 7.88
C LEU A 169 8.29 8.68 6.66
N ARG A 170 7.93 7.68 5.86
CA ARG A 170 8.56 7.38 4.57
C ARG A 170 7.52 7.40 3.47
N LEU A 171 7.85 8.05 2.37
CA LEU A 171 7.15 7.94 1.10
C LEU A 171 8.02 7.12 0.15
N ALA A 172 7.52 5.95 -0.28
CA ALA A 172 8.19 5.08 -1.23
C ALA A 172 7.47 5.13 -2.58
N LEU A 173 8.20 5.44 -3.67
CA LEU A 173 7.70 5.57 -5.03
C LEU A 173 8.21 4.43 -5.90
N SER A 174 7.31 3.85 -6.70
CA SER A 174 7.63 2.77 -7.63
C SER A 174 6.81 2.86 -8.91
N THR A 175 7.24 2.17 -9.97
CA THR A 175 6.52 2.03 -11.23
C THR A 175 5.76 0.72 -11.33
N THR A 176 5.89 -0.13 -10.32
CA THR A 176 5.29 -1.48 -10.25
C THR A 176 4.79 -1.75 -8.84
N TYR A 177 3.84 -2.69 -8.69
CA TYR A 177 3.36 -3.17 -7.39
C TYR A 177 2.63 -4.51 -7.57
N TRP A 178 3.39 -5.56 -7.86
CA TRP A 178 2.87 -6.89 -8.13
C TRP A 178 2.47 -7.63 -6.85
N PRO A 179 1.35 -8.35 -6.82
CA PRO A 179 0.38 -8.58 -7.89
C PRO A 179 -0.79 -7.57 -7.95
N PHE A 180 -0.79 -6.51 -7.13
CA PHE A 180 -1.85 -5.50 -7.14
C PHE A 180 -1.95 -4.76 -8.47
N LEU A 181 -0.82 -4.55 -9.11
CA LEU A 181 -0.70 -3.88 -10.37
C LEU A 181 -0.03 -4.81 -11.39
N TRP A 182 -0.75 -5.10 -12.48
CA TRP A 182 -0.20 -5.87 -13.58
C TRP A 182 0.97 -5.12 -14.23
N PRO A 183 2.09 -5.77 -14.58
CA PRO A 183 3.25 -5.09 -15.14
C PRO A 183 2.92 -4.30 -16.41
N SER A 184 3.58 -3.15 -16.61
CA SER A 184 3.53 -2.43 -17.88
C SER A 184 4.16 -3.29 -18.99
N PRO A 185 3.67 -3.21 -20.25
CA PRO A 185 4.21 -3.97 -21.37
C PRO A 185 5.72 -3.80 -21.58
N GLU A 186 6.26 -2.67 -21.20
CA GLU A 186 7.68 -2.40 -21.18
C GLU A 186 8.06 -1.61 -19.92
N PRO A 187 9.24 -1.85 -19.35
CA PRO A 187 9.70 -1.08 -18.21
C PRO A 187 9.76 0.40 -18.56
N ALA A 188 9.08 1.24 -17.77
CA ALA A 188 9.11 2.68 -17.93
C ALA A 188 9.99 3.31 -16.84
N THR A 189 10.81 4.27 -17.23
CA THR A 189 11.52 5.16 -16.32
C THR A 189 10.76 6.47 -16.21
N LEU A 190 10.35 6.81 -14.98
CA LEU A 190 9.81 8.11 -14.66
C LEU A 190 10.92 9.00 -14.12
N THR A 191 11.01 10.22 -14.59
CA THR A 191 11.87 11.26 -13.99
C THR A 191 11.00 12.20 -13.17
N LEU A 192 11.17 12.17 -11.85
CA LEU A 192 10.52 13.12 -10.95
C LEU A 192 11.35 14.40 -10.89
N THR A 193 10.72 15.53 -11.19
CA THR A 193 11.39 16.85 -11.21
C THR A 193 10.92 17.76 -10.08
N GLN A 194 9.71 17.56 -9.58
CA GLN A 194 9.15 18.27 -8.42
C GLN A 194 8.13 17.38 -7.72
N GLY A 195 7.96 17.55 -6.43
CA GLY A 195 6.93 16.85 -5.68
C GLY A 195 6.69 17.40 -4.29
N ALA A 196 5.45 17.20 -3.82
CA ALA A 196 5.06 17.51 -2.45
C ALA A 196 3.99 16.52 -1.96
N LEU A 197 4.18 15.99 -0.77
CA LEU A 197 3.22 15.18 -0.04
C LEU A 197 2.39 16.10 0.87
N ILE A 198 1.08 16.01 0.77
CA ILE A 198 0.12 16.74 1.60
C ILE A 198 -0.54 15.74 2.55
N LEU A 199 -0.28 15.91 3.84
CA LEU A 199 -0.76 15.04 4.90
C LEU A 199 -1.99 15.63 5.58
N PRO A 200 -3.07 14.86 5.80
CA PRO A 200 -4.21 15.25 6.60
C PRO A 200 -3.90 15.09 8.09
N CYS A 201 -3.18 16.05 8.68
CA CYS A 201 -2.78 16.01 10.09
C CYS A 201 -3.96 16.31 11.00
N HIS A 202 -4.22 15.42 11.95
CA HIS A 202 -5.29 15.56 12.92
C HIS A 202 -4.77 16.15 14.23
N GLU A 203 -5.35 17.27 14.61
CA GLU A 203 -5.11 17.91 15.93
C GLU A 203 -5.80 17.09 17.02
N GLY A 204 -5.16 16.08 17.57
CA GLY A 204 -5.72 15.22 18.59
C GLY A 204 -6.35 16.01 19.78
N GLY A 205 -6.91 15.29 20.73
CA GLY A 205 -7.45 15.87 21.95
C GLY A 205 -8.22 14.82 22.75
N ALA A 206 -8.23 14.93 24.07
CA ALA A 206 -8.94 13.99 24.96
C ALA A 206 -10.46 13.99 24.74
N ALA A 207 -11.02 15.13 24.31
CA ALA A 207 -12.46 15.28 24.06
C ALA A 207 -13.00 14.43 22.88
N SER A 208 -12.11 13.80 22.09
CA SER A 208 -12.45 12.95 20.96
C SER A 208 -12.40 11.45 21.27
N GLU A 209 -11.93 11.06 22.45
CA GLU A 209 -11.93 9.65 22.83
C GLU A 209 -13.36 9.14 23.05
N TRP A 210 -13.65 8.02 22.43
CA TRP A 210 -14.94 7.38 22.50
C TRP A 210 -14.77 5.89 22.74
N THR A 211 -15.60 5.34 23.63
CA THR A 211 -15.62 3.90 23.87
C THR A 211 -16.85 3.31 23.18
N PRO A 212 -16.68 2.46 22.16
CA PRO A 212 -17.79 1.82 21.50
C PRO A 212 -18.53 0.89 22.47
N PRO A 213 -19.84 0.65 22.26
CA PRO A 213 -20.53 -0.39 23.01
C PRO A 213 -19.88 -1.74 22.73
N PRO A 214 -20.02 -2.70 23.66
CA PRO A 214 -19.50 -4.05 23.42
C PRO A 214 -20.04 -4.63 22.10
N PRO A 215 -19.22 -5.34 21.33
CA PRO A 215 -19.65 -5.96 20.10
C PRO A 215 -20.76 -6.97 20.38
N ARG A 216 -21.74 -7.05 19.47
CA ARG A 216 -22.80 -8.07 19.51
C ARG A 216 -22.66 -8.95 18.29
N ALA A 217 -22.64 -10.24 18.49
CA ALA A 217 -22.69 -11.24 17.43
C ALA A 217 -24.04 -11.94 17.42
N ALA A 218 -24.47 -12.40 16.25
CA ALA A 218 -25.55 -13.37 16.15
C ALA A 218 -25.13 -14.69 16.84
N LYS A 219 -26.12 -15.51 17.20
CA LYS A 219 -25.83 -16.86 17.66
C LYS A 219 -25.03 -17.59 16.56
N GLU A 220 -23.95 -18.22 16.95
CA GLU A 220 -23.18 -19.07 16.04
C GLU A 220 -24.09 -20.19 15.49
N TRP A 221 -23.96 -20.46 14.18
CA TRP A 221 -24.67 -21.56 13.56
C TRP A 221 -24.19 -22.91 14.11
N ASN A 222 -25.07 -23.90 14.16
CA ASN A 222 -24.77 -25.20 14.72
C ASN A 222 -23.93 -26.01 13.72
N HIS A 223 -22.64 -26.17 14.01
CA HIS A 223 -21.72 -26.83 13.10
C HIS A 223 -20.70 -27.71 13.81
N HIS A 224 -20.18 -28.66 13.06
CA HIS A 224 -19.06 -29.50 13.46
C HIS A 224 -17.92 -29.35 12.44
N ARG A 225 -16.72 -29.05 12.93
CA ARG A 225 -15.54 -28.92 12.08
C ARG A 225 -14.77 -30.26 12.11
N HIS A 226 -14.76 -30.95 10.96
CA HIS A 226 -14.06 -32.22 10.78
C HIS A 226 -12.56 -32.04 10.53
N SER A 227 -12.16 -30.97 9.82
CA SER A 227 -10.76 -30.63 9.61
C SER A 227 -10.53 -29.12 9.77
N PRO A 228 -9.35 -28.69 10.27
CA PRO A 228 -9.08 -27.30 10.52
C PRO A 228 -8.90 -26.50 9.22
N HIS A 229 -9.17 -25.19 9.30
CA HIS A 229 -8.72 -24.22 8.30
C HIS A 229 -7.19 -24.18 8.25
N ARG A 230 -6.62 -24.08 7.04
CA ARG A 230 -5.18 -23.91 6.81
C ARG A 230 -4.98 -22.89 5.67
N ALA A 231 -4.16 -21.88 5.91
CA ALA A 231 -3.73 -20.95 4.88
C ALA A 231 -2.21 -20.99 4.73
N ILE A 232 -1.74 -20.84 3.50
CA ILE A 232 -0.32 -20.73 3.16
C ILE A 232 -0.17 -19.53 2.24
N ARG A 233 0.84 -18.69 2.53
CA ARG A 233 1.24 -17.60 1.67
C ARG A 233 2.76 -17.62 1.57
N ARG A 234 3.29 -17.81 0.35
CA ARG A 234 4.73 -17.93 0.14
C ARG A 234 5.15 -17.32 -1.18
N VAL A 235 6.39 -16.87 -1.23
CA VAL A 235 7.05 -16.47 -2.47
C VAL A 235 7.98 -17.58 -2.92
N GLU A 236 7.82 -18.01 -4.16
CA GLU A 236 8.72 -18.97 -4.82
C GLU A 236 9.62 -18.24 -5.82
N THR A 237 10.86 -18.66 -5.92
CA THR A 237 11.81 -18.12 -6.90
C THR A 237 12.46 -19.29 -7.62
N ASP A 238 12.33 -19.34 -8.94
CA ASP A 238 13.13 -20.24 -9.78
C ASP A 238 14.50 -19.62 -10.00
N LEU A 239 15.51 -20.23 -9.42
CA LEU A 239 16.89 -19.71 -9.47
C LEU A 239 17.54 -19.83 -10.86
N ILE A 240 16.98 -20.61 -11.79
CA ILE A 240 17.50 -20.77 -13.15
C ILE A 240 16.92 -19.69 -14.06
N SER A 241 15.61 -19.57 -14.12
CA SER A 241 14.93 -18.57 -14.95
C SER A 241 14.91 -17.18 -14.32
N GLY A 242 14.91 -17.12 -12.98
CA GLY A 242 14.70 -15.91 -12.19
C GLY A 242 13.21 -15.56 -11.98
N LYS A 243 12.30 -16.36 -12.49
CA LYS A 243 10.86 -16.15 -12.29
C LYS A 243 10.48 -16.20 -10.82
N ARG A 244 9.53 -15.39 -10.46
CA ARG A 244 9.01 -15.31 -9.09
C ARG A 244 7.51 -15.47 -9.08
N ALA A 245 7.00 -16.16 -8.07
CA ALA A 245 5.56 -16.35 -7.90
C ALA A 245 5.15 -16.11 -6.45
N LEU A 246 4.05 -15.39 -6.26
CA LEU A 246 3.27 -15.43 -5.03
C LEU A 246 2.30 -16.58 -5.13
N VAL A 247 2.34 -17.49 -4.15
CA VAL A 247 1.40 -18.61 -4.05
C VAL A 247 0.58 -18.43 -2.79
N VAL A 248 -0.74 -18.41 -2.94
CA VAL A 248 -1.72 -18.34 -1.87
C VAL A 248 -2.55 -19.61 -1.91
N GLU A 249 -2.58 -20.33 -0.80
CA GLU A 249 -3.43 -21.51 -0.62
C GLU A 249 -4.34 -21.25 0.58
N ASP A 250 -5.64 -21.38 0.38
CA ASP A 250 -6.64 -21.31 1.44
C ASP A 250 -7.50 -22.58 1.42
N HIS A 251 -7.38 -23.34 2.48
CA HIS A 251 -8.13 -24.57 2.69
C HIS A 251 -9.12 -24.32 3.85
N SER A 252 -10.38 -24.09 3.51
CA SER A 252 -11.43 -23.76 4.49
C SER A 252 -11.62 -24.83 5.58
N GLY A 253 -11.15 -26.04 5.29
CA GLY A 253 -11.41 -27.23 6.07
C GLY A 253 -12.83 -27.74 5.86
N ARG A 254 -13.08 -28.95 6.35
CA ARG A 254 -14.34 -29.65 6.20
C ARG A 254 -15.28 -29.33 7.36
N VAL A 255 -16.44 -28.76 7.05
CA VAL A 255 -17.42 -28.28 8.03
C VAL A 255 -18.80 -28.84 7.71
N GLU A 256 -19.46 -29.39 8.72
CA GLU A 256 -20.82 -29.91 8.65
C GLU A 256 -21.78 -28.94 9.36
N ASN A 257 -22.85 -28.57 8.69
CA ASN A 257 -23.99 -27.90 9.31
C ASN A 257 -24.91 -28.95 9.93
N LEU A 258 -25.00 -28.97 11.27
CA LEU A 258 -25.73 -29.97 12.01
C LEU A 258 -27.26 -29.81 11.95
N ASP A 259 -27.77 -28.66 11.48
CA ASP A 259 -29.21 -28.46 11.36
C ASP A 259 -29.82 -29.20 10.16
N HIS A 260 -29.00 -29.48 9.13
CA HIS A 260 -29.46 -30.16 7.90
C HIS A 260 -28.45 -31.12 7.28
N GLY A 261 -27.29 -31.34 7.91
CA GLY A 261 -26.30 -32.36 7.53
C GLY A 261 -25.47 -32.00 6.26
N LEU A 262 -25.51 -30.77 5.76
CA LEU A 262 -24.65 -30.36 4.63
C LEU A 262 -23.21 -30.27 5.08
N ILE A 263 -22.32 -30.95 4.36
CA ILE A 263 -20.87 -30.88 4.56
C ILE A 263 -20.29 -30.04 3.43
N THR A 264 -19.50 -29.05 3.78
CA THR A 264 -18.78 -28.17 2.83
C THR A 264 -17.28 -28.25 3.08
N GLU A 265 -16.53 -28.19 2.00
CA GLU A 265 -15.09 -28.07 1.97
C GLU A 265 -14.72 -27.25 0.73
N GLU A 266 -13.83 -26.28 0.90
CA GLU A 266 -13.41 -25.39 -0.17
C GLU A 266 -11.89 -25.27 -0.12
N ASP A 267 -11.26 -25.46 -1.27
CA ASP A 267 -9.84 -25.27 -1.47
C ASP A 267 -9.64 -24.22 -2.57
N MET A 268 -8.89 -23.18 -2.25
CA MET A 268 -8.48 -22.15 -3.21
C MET A 268 -6.96 -22.17 -3.34
N VAL A 269 -6.46 -22.12 -4.56
CA VAL A 269 -5.04 -21.95 -4.85
C VAL A 269 -4.90 -20.86 -5.89
N GLU A 270 -4.20 -19.81 -5.54
CA GLU A 270 -3.87 -18.71 -6.44
C GLU A 270 -2.36 -18.66 -6.65
N ARG A 271 -1.95 -18.43 -7.90
CA ARG A 271 -0.54 -18.32 -8.25
C ARG A 271 -0.33 -17.12 -9.15
N PHE A 272 0.32 -16.10 -8.63
CA PHE A 272 0.68 -14.88 -9.34
C PHE A 272 2.15 -14.94 -9.72
N GLU A 273 2.46 -15.28 -10.97
CA GLU A 273 3.83 -15.43 -11.46
C GLU A 273 4.24 -14.26 -12.35
N VAL A 274 5.47 -13.80 -12.20
CA VAL A 274 6.07 -12.76 -13.04
C VAL A 274 7.49 -13.13 -13.42
N ASP A 275 7.83 -12.89 -14.69
CA ASP A 275 9.22 -12.95 -15.17
C ASP A 275 9.85 -11.55 -15.05
N PRO A 276 10.87 -11.35 -14.19
CA PRO A 276 11.51 -10.05 -14.04
C PRO A 276 12.19 -9.52 -15.31
N LYS A 277 12.44 -10.40 -16.31
CA LYS A 277 13.09 -10.05 -17.58
C LYS A 277 12.08 -9.75 -18.69
N ASP A 278 10.85 -10.25 -18.58
CA ASP A 278 9.82 -10.07 -19.58
C ASP A 278 8.45 -9.85 -18.94
N PRO A 279 7.98 -8.60 -18.86
CA PRO A 279 6.71 -8.28 -18.23
C PRO A 279 5.48 -8.87 -18.95
N PHE A 280 5.61 -9.31 -20.21
CA PHE A 280 4.54 -10.04 -20.90
C PHE A 280 4.34 -11.46 -20.37
N LEU A 281 5.30 -12.01 -19.64
CA LEU A 281 5.23 -13.32 -19.01
C LEU A 281 4.77 -13.20 -17.53
N ALA A 282 3.72 -12.43 -17.30
CA ALA A 282 3.01 -12.39 -16.04
C ALA A 282 1.72 -13.23 -16.13
N TYR A 283 1.44 -14.04 -15.08
CA TYR A 283 0.30 -14.94 -15.01
C TYR A 283 -0.39 -14.84 -13.64
N ALA A 284 -1.70 -15.05 -13.63
CA ALA A 284 -2.51 -15.24 -12.42
C ALA A 284 -3.49 -16.41 -12.61
#